data_ed478a4394bb8245329a612ffe05d877
#
_entry.id   ed478a4394bb8245329a612ffe05d877
#
_cell.length_a   1.000
_cell.length_b   1.000
_cell.length_c   1.000
_cell.angle_alpha   90.00
_cell.angle_beta   90.00
_cell.angle_gamma   90.00
#
_symmetry.space_group_name_H-M   'P 1'
#
loop_
_entity.id
_entity.type
_entity.pdbx_description
1 polymer ?
#
loop_
_entity_poly.entity_id
_entity_poly.type
_entity_poly.pdbx_seq_one_letter_code
_entity_poly.pdbx_strand_id
1 'polypeptide(L)'
;MSEVESLINIPVEHCSNIFGQFDEYAKVIEKTLKVTIIVRDSSVKVIGAEAAVQRASGVLNYLYELSKRGNQITRQNVDYSIAQSFEEKADSLIEIDSDTVCRTIAGRPIKPKTFGQKEYVDAIRDKMIVFGVGPAGTGKTYLAMAMAINAFKNNEVNKIILTRPAIEAGEKLGLLPGDLQSKVDPYLRPLYDALFQIMGAESFNANMEKGLIEVAPLAYMRGRTLDNAFIILDEAQNTTPAQMKMFLTRIGFGSKVVVTGDMTQKDLPRDTVSGLEVATKVLSKVEEIAFIKLTNKDVVRHPLVQKIVKAYEDYEENQAKAAKRREARKGSQTGRRKNRYDY
;
A
#
# COMPACT_ATOMS: atom_id res chain seq x y z
N MET A 1 -8.94 19.71 34.75
CA MET A 1 -9.72 18.73 33.99
C MET A 1 -9.93 17.53 34.88
N SER A 2 -11.17 17.08 35.05
CA SER A 2 -11.48 15.94 35.90
C SER A 2 -10.88 14.67 35.24
N GLU A 3 -10.08 13.94 35.98
CA GLU A 3 -9.64 12.62 35.57
C GLU A 3 -10.81 11.66 35.68
N VAL A 4 -11.05 10.88 34.66
CA VAL A 4 -12.02 9.80 34.63
C VAL A 4 -11.32 8.45 34.54
N GLU A 5 -11.97 7.40 35.00
CA GLU A 5 -11.48 6.05 34.90
C GLU A 5 -12.45 5.16 34.11
N SER A 6 -11.90 4.25 33.34
CA SER A 6 -12.63 3.21 32.62
C SER A 6 -12.05 1.85 32.96
N LEU A 7 -12.92 0.86 33.18
CA LEU A 7 -12.53 -0.53 33.40
C LEU A 7 -12.85 -1.35 32.16
N ILE A 8 -11.85 -2.09 31.69
CA ILE A 8 -11.94 -2.99 30.52
C ILE A 8 -11.69 -4.40 31.02
N ASN A 9 -12.59 -5.33 30.71
CA ASN A 9 -12.42 -6.72 31.09
C ASN A 9 -11.52 -7.43 30.06
N ILE A 10 -10.25 -7.60 30.40
CA ILE A 10 -9.25 -8.32 29.59
C ILE A 10 -8.67 -9.44 30.45
N PRO A 11 -8.94 -10.72 30.11
CA PRO A 11 -8.39 -11.86 30.83
C PRO A 11 -6.85 -11.85 30.80
N VAL A 12 -6.25 -12.28 31.92
CA VAL A 12 -4.79 -12.28 32.12
C VAL A 12 -4.02 -13.00 31.01
N GLU A 13 -4.60 -14.06 30.46
CA GLU A 13 -4.04 -14.84 29.35
C GLU A 13 -3.78 -14.02 28.07
N HIS A 14 -4.52 -12.92 27.88
CA HIS A 14 -4.33 -12.01 26.75
C HIS A 14 -3.38 -10.85 27.04
N CYS A 15 -3.12 -10.55 28.31
CA CYS A 15 -2.36 -9.36 28.72
C CYS A 15 -0.92 -9.35 28.15
N SER A 16 -0.23 -10.49 28.18
CA SER A 16 1.14 -10.60 27.66
C SER A 16 1.22 -10.33 26.14
N ASN A 17 0.18 -10.76 25.40
CA ASN A 17 0.09 -10.52 23.96
C ASN A 17 -0.27 -9.06 23.65
N ILE A 18 -1.17 -8.45 24.43
CA ILE A 18 -1.67 -7.09 24.22
C ILE A 18 -0.64 -6.04 24.65
N PHE A 19 0.02 -6.26 25.80
CA PHE A 19 0.97 -5.29 26.35
C PHE A 19 2.40 -5.47 25.87
N GLY A 20 2.71 -6.62 25.24
CA GLY A 20 4.04 -6.94 24.73
C GLY A 20 5.04 -7.30 25.85
N GLN A 21 6.28 -7.58 25.46
CA GLN A 21 7.34 -7.88 26.42
C GLN A 21 7.65 -6.65 27.28
N PHE A 22 7.71 -6.85 28.61
CA PHE A 22 7.96 -5.75 29.57
C PHE A 22 7.00 -4.55 29.43
N ASP A 23 5.75 -4.81 29.03
CA ASP A 23 4.70 -3.79 28.84
C ASP A 23 5.07 -2.70 27.82
N GLU A 24 5.89 -3.06 26.83
CA GLU A 24 6.39 -2.09 25.84
C GLU A 24 5.25 -1.43 25.06
N TYR A 25 4.18 -2.16 24.76
CA TYR A 25 3.00 -1.63 24.03
C TYR A 25 2.12 -0.80 24.95
N ALA A 26 1.93 -1.21 26.21
CA ALA A 26 1.23 -0.41 27.20
C ALA A 26 1.88 0.95 27.38
N LYS A 27 3.20 1.01 27.56
CA LYS A 27 3.98 2.26 27.67
C LYS A 27 3.80 3.18 26.46
N VAL A 28 3.68 2.60 25.27
CA VAL A 28 3.43 3.38 24.04
C VAL A 28 2.05 3.99 24.05
N ILE A 29 1.02 3.22 24.40
CA ILE A 29 -0.36 3.69 24.51
C ILE A 29 -0.45 4.80 25.56
N GLU A 30 0.10 4.58 26.76
CA GLU A 30 0.15 5.57 27.84
C GLU A 30 0.78 6.89 27.39
N LYS A 31 1.98 6.82 26.82
CA LYS A 31 2.75 7.99 26.38
C LYS A 31 2.04 8.76 25.28
N THR A 32 1.44 8.04 24.32
CA THR A 32 0.85 8.68 23.14
C THR A 32 -0.53 9.26 23.43
N LEU A 33 -1.35 8.56 24.18
CA LEU A 33 -2.71 8.99 24.52
C LEU A 33 -2.79 9.77 25.82
N LYS A 34 -1.67 9.85 26.57
CA LYS A 34 -1.59 10.55 27.88
C LYS A 34 -2.59 9.98 28.89
N VAL A 35 -2.57 8.67 29.05
CA VAL A 35 -3.35 7.93 30.03
C VAL A 35 -2.42 7.09 30.91
N THR A 36 -2.94 6.60 32.04
CA THR A 36 -2.27 5.59 32.88
C THR A 36 -3.05 4.29 32.78
N ILE A 37 -2.34 3.18 32.53
CA ILE A 37 -2.92 1.84 32.40
C ILE A 37 -2.50 1.00 33.60
N ILE A 38 -3.44 0.48 34.34
CA ILE A 38 -3.20 -0.39 35.52
C ILE A 38 -3.87 -1.72 35.29
N VAL A 39 -3.07 -2.78 35.30
CA VAL A 39 -3.59 -4.16 35.18
C VAL A 39 -3.79 -4.74 36.57
N ARG A 40 -5.01 -5.22 36.86
CA ARG A 40 -5.34 -5.92 38.12
C ARG A 40 -6.22 -7.12 37.80
N ASP A 41 -5.75 -8.30 38.19
CA ASP A 41 -6.46 -9.57 38.01
C ASP A 41 -6.96 -9.76 36.55
N SER A 42 -8.25 -9.73 36.34
CA SER A 42 -8.87 -9.86 35.00
C SER A 42 -9.39 -8.54 34.43
N SER A 43 -8.96 -7.38 34.99
CA SER A 43 -9.41 -6.07 34.55
C SER A 43 -8.24 -5.12 34.29
N VAL A 44 -8.40 -4.31 33.27
CA VAL A 44 -7.48 -3.21 32.91
C VAL A 44 -8.16 -1.89 33.18
N LYS A 45 -7.59 -1.12 34.09
CA LYS A 45 -8.07 0.21 34.43
C LYS A 45 -7.30 1.28 33.64
N VAL A 46 -8.01 2.16 32.97
CA VAL A 46 -7.45 3.29 32.21
C VAL A 46 -7.85 4.58 32.89
N ILE A 47 -6.90 5.44 33.21
CA ILE A 47 -7.10 6.70 33.94
C ILE A 47 -6.55 7.86 33.10
N GLY A 48 -7.29 8.96 33.00
CA GLY A 48 -6.86 10.17 32.30
C GLY A 48 -7.99 11.13 31.98
N ALA A 49 -7.76 12.04 31.04
CA ALA A 49 -8.82 12.88 30.53
C ALA A 49 -9.87 12.07 29.76
N GLU A 50 -11.15 12.43 29.83
CA GLU A 50 -12.28 11.67 29.28
C GLU A 50 -12.06 11.22 27.82
N ALA A 51 -11.72 12.16 26.93
CA ALA A 51 -11.46 11.83 25.52
C ALA A 51 -10.22 10.92 25.32
N ALA A 52 -9.21 11.00 26.19
CA ALA A 52 -8.03 10.15 26.16
C ALA A 52 -8.36 8.74 26.64
N VAL A 53 -9.15 8.62 27.69
CA VAL A 53 -9.63 7.34 28.22
C VAL A 53 -10.52 6.63 27.21
N GLN A 54 -11.44 7.33 26.55
CA GLN A 54 -12.26 6.77 25.47
C GLN A 54 -11.41 6.18 24.35
N ARG A 55 -10.41 6.94 23.86
CA ARG A 55 -9.49 6.46 22.82
C ARG A 55 -8.69 5.24 23.24
N ALA A 56 -8.11 5.30 24.43
CA ALA A 56 -7.33 4.18 24.97
C ALA A 56 -8.18 2.92 25.18
N SER A 57 -9.41 3.09 25.63
CA SER A 57 -10.37 1.98 25.78
C SER A 57 -10.70 1.35 24.42
N GLY A 58 -10.93 2.16 23.37
CA GLY A 58 -11.12 1.66 22.01
C GLY A 58 -9.90 0.90 21.47
N VAL A 59 -8.69 1.43 21.67
CA VAL A 59 -7.43 0.76 21.29
C VAL A 59 -7.28 -0.58 22.01
N LEU A 60 -7.47 -0.63 23.31
CA LEU A 60 -7.35 -1.86 24.10
C LEU A 60 -8.39 -2.91 23.72
N ASN A 61 -9.63 -2.51 23.51
CA ASN A 61 -10.69 -3.41 23.04
C ASN A 61 -10.35 -4.01 21.68
N TYR A 62 -9.86 -3.21 20.73
CA TYR A 62 -9.44 -3.72 19.44
C TYR A 62 -8.29 -4.72 19.57
N LEU A 63 -7.24 -4.40 20.34
CA LEU A 63 -6.11 -5.31 20.55
C LEU A 63 -6.56 -6.61 21.25
N TYR A 64 -7.53 -6.52 22.17
CA TYR A 64 -8.12 -7.68 22.82
C TYR A 64 -8.88 -8.56 21.83
N GLU A 65 -9.71 -8.00 20.97
CA GLU A 65 -10.41 -8.76 19.93
C GLU A 65 -9.44 -9.45 18.95
N LEU A 66 -8.34 -8.80 18.58
CA LEU A 66 -7.26 -9.44 17.80
C LEU A 66 -6.65 -10.62 18.56
N SER A 67 -6.35 -10.45 19.84
CA SER A 67 -5.76 -11.50 20.68
C SER A 67 -6.71 -12.70 20.88
N LYS A 68 -8.02 -12.46 21.07
CA LYS A 68 -9.06 -13.51 21.14
C LYS A 68 -9.12 -14.39 19.88
N ARG A 69 -8.84 -13.80 18.73
CA ARG A 69 -8.79 -14.50 17.44
C ARG A 69 -7.48 -15.24 17.20
N GLY A 70 -6.59 -15.28 18.20
CA GLY A 70 -5.29 -15.95 18.12
C GLY A 70 -4.24 -15.17 17.35
N ASN A 71 -4.45 -13.88 17.03
CA ASN A 71 -3.45 -13.07 16.38
C ASN A 71 -2.37 -12.63 17.37
N GLN A 72 -1.12 -12.72 16.93
CA GLN A 72 -0.02 -12.11 17.67
C GLN A 72 -0.04 -10.60 17.47
N ILE A 73 -0.16 -9.85 18.56
CA ILE A 73 -0.14 -8.40 18.52
C ILE A 73 1.28 -7.93 18.19
N THR A 74 1.38 -7.03 17.23
CA THR A 74 2.62 -6.41 16.81
C THR A 74 2.62 -4.92 17.13
N ARG A 75 3.79 -4.33 17.21
CA ARG A 75 3.92 -2.88 17.36
C ARG A 75 3.11 -2.11 16.32
N GLN A 76 3.03 -2.61 15.11
CA GLN A 76 2.26 -2.01 14.04
C GLN A 76 0.75 -1.99 14.32
N ASN A 77 0.20 -3.07 14.91
CA ASN A 77 -1.22 -3.08 15.32
C ASN A 77 -1.49 -1.98 16.35
N VAL A 78 -0.57 -1.81 17.30
CA VAL A 78 -0.68 -0.77 18.34
C VAL A 78 -0.62 0.64 17.73
N ASP A 79 0.42 0.92 16.95
CA ASP A 79 0.59 2.25 16.34
C ASP A 79 -0.58 2.60 15.41
N TYR A 80 -1.09 1.61 14.65
CA TYR A 80 -2.24 1.80 13.78
C TYR A 80 -3.53 2.06 14.55
N SER A 81 -3.82 1.27 15.59
CA SER A 81 -5.02 1.45 16.41
C SER A 81 -5.03 2.79 17.15
N ILE A 82 -3.87 3.23 17.63
CA ILE A 82 -3.71 4.57 18.22
C ILE A 82 -4.02 5.66 17.17
N ALA A 83 -3.45 5.56 15.97
CA ALA A 83 -3.71 6.54 14.90
C ALA A 83 -5.20 6.61 14.54
N GLN A 84 -5.87 5.47 14.45
CA GLN A 84 -7.30 5.39 14.13
C GLN A 84 -8.19 5.92 15.27
N SER A 85 -7.76 5.80 16.51
CA SER A 85 -8.53 6.31 17.66
C SER A 85 -8.72 7.85 17.64
N PHE A 86 -7.88 8.57 16.91
CA PHE A 86 -8.05 10.00 16.67
C PHE A 86 -9.06 10.32 15.54
N GLU A 87 -9.46 9.32 14.73
CA GLU A 87 -10.36 9.50 13.58
C GLU A 87 -11.79 8.96 13.82
N GLU A 88 -12.13 8.57 15.06
CA GLU A 88 -13.45 8.03 15.46
C GLU A 88 -13.89 6.75 14.69
N LYS A 89 -12.93 5.99 14.16
CA LYS A 89 -13.18 4.78 13.36
C LYS A 89 -12.81 3.47 14.08
N ALA A 90 -12.70 3.48 15.39
CA ALA A 90 -12.19 2.34 16.16
C ALA A 90 -13.05 1.06 16.01
N ASP A 91 -14.37 1.18 15.92
CA ASP A 91 -15.29 0.02 15.86
C ASP A 91 -15.19 -0.76 14.55
N SER A 92 -14.84 -0.10 13.45
CA SER A 92 -14.70 -0.76 12.14
C SER A 92 -13.40 -1.57 11.97
N LEU A 93 -12.43 -1.45 12.90
CA LEU A 93 -11.16 -2.19 12.85
C LEU A 93 -11.35 -3.70 13.00
N ILE A 94 -12.39 -4.12 13.73
CA ILE A 94 -12.70 -5.53 13.97
C ILE A 94 -13.15 -6.23 12.68
N GLU A 95 -13.88 -5.53 11.82
CA GLU A 95 -14.34 -6.04 10.52
C GLU A 95 -13.19 -6.28 9.55
N ILE A 96 -12.17 -5.40 9.57
CA ILE A 96 -10.99 -5.53 8.72
C ILE A 96 -10.23 -6.83 9.00
N ASP A 97 -10.05 -7.18 10.28
CA ASP A 97 -9.29 -8.37 10.64
C ASP A 97 -10.01 -9.67 10.30
N SER A 98 -11.34 -9.68 10.18
CA SER A 98 -12.09 -10.86 9.76
C SER A 98 -11.97 -11.16 8.27
N ASP A 99 -11.59 -10.19 7.44
CA ASP A 99 -11.57 -10.29 5.98
C ASP A 99 -10.31 -10.99 5.45
N THR A 100 -10.39 -12.29 5.30
CA THR A 100 -9.29 -13.08 4.69
C THR A 100 -9.46 -13.12 3.17
N VAL A 101 -8.53 -12.49 2.44
CA VAL A 101 -8.48 -12.52 0.98
C VAL A 101 -8.10 -13.91 0.46
N CYS A 102 -6.97 -14.43 0.93
CA CYS A 102 -6.52 -15.80 0.63
C CYS A 102 -5.53 -16.26 1.71
N ARG A 103 -4.98 -17.47 1.55
CA ARG A 103 -3.90 -17.97 2.40
C ARG A 103 -2.65 -18.23 1.58
N THR A 104 -1.49 -17.93 2.16
CA THR A 104 -0.19 -18.30 1.60
C THR A 104 -0.03 -19.82 1.61
N ILE A 105 0.97 -20.34 0.87
CA ILE A 105 1.32 -21.77 0.90
C ILE A 105 1.65 -22.26 2.32
N ALA A 106 2.17 -21.40 3.19
CA ALA A 106 2.43 -21.70 4.60
C ALA A 106 1.18 -21.60 5.49
N GLY A 107 -0.03 -21.49 4.92
CA GLY A 107 -1.30 -21.39 5.63
C GLY A 107 -1.58 -20.03 6.28
N ARG A 108 -0.68 -19.05 6.18
CA ARG A 108 -0.86 -17.72 6.77
C ARG A 108 -1.93 -16.94 6.03
N PRO A 109 -2.93 -16.37 6.72
CA PRO A 109 -3.96 -15.57 6.07
C PRO A 109 -3.38 -14.24 5.56
N ILE A 110 -3.78 -13.87 4.35
CA ILE A 110 -3.55 -12.54 3.78
C ILE A 110 -4.84 -11.75 3.97
N LYS A 111 -4.72 -10.63 4.68
CA LYS A 111 -5.83 -9.76 5.07
C LYS A 111 -5.49 -8.31 4.80
N PRO A 112 -6.47 -7.42 4.56
CA PRO A 112 -6.26 -6.00 4.74
C PRO A 112 -5.79 -5.71 6.18
N LYS A 113 -4.87 -4.78 6.34
CA LYS A 113 -4.35 -4.35 7.65
C LYS A 113 -4.76 -2.94 8.01
N THR A 114 -5.32 -2.21 7.06
CA THR A 114 -5.74 -0.82 7.20
C THR A 114 -7.08 -0.60 6.50
N PHE A 115 -7.76 0.51 6.82
CA PHE A 115 -9.02 0.89 6.16
C PHE A 115 -8.83 1.09 4.66
N GLY A 116 -7.78 1.82 4.26
CA GLY A 116 -7.50 2.02 2.85
C GLY A 116 -7.26 0.70 2.10
N GLN A 117 -6.58 -0.26 2.76
CA GLN A 117 -6.42 -1.60 2.19
C GLN A 117 -7.74 -2.38 2.11
N LYS A 118 -8.63 -2.24 3.12
CA LYS A 118 -9.96 -2.86 3.10
C LYS A 118 -10.82 -2.29 1.98
N GLU A 119 -10.88 -0.96 1.87
CA GLU A 119 -11.59 -0.27 0.78
C GLU A 119 -11.06 -0.71 -0.59
N TYR A 120 -9.74 -0.87 -0.72
CA TYR A 120 -9.10 -1.34 -1.94
C TYR A 120 -9.48 -2.78 -2.29
N VAL A 121 -9.47 -3.69 -1.32
CA VAL A 121 -9.88 -5.10 -1.52
C VAL A 121 -11.36 -5.18 -1.89
N ASP A 122 -12.23 -4.42 -1.22
CA ASP A 122 -13.66 -4.40 -1.51
C ASP A 122 -13.94 -3.83 -2.91
N ALA A 123 -13.24 -2.76 -3.29
CA ALA A 123 -13.34 -2.22 -4.65
C ALA A 123 -12.91 -3.26 -5.72
N ILE A 124 -11.85 -4.05 -5.46
CA ILE A 124 -11.43 -5.12 -6.37
C ILE A 124 -12.49 -6.22 -6.47
N ARG A 125 -13.24 -6.51 -5.41
CA ARG A 125 -14.35 -7.47 -5.48
C ARG A 125 -15.49 -6.96 -6.33
N ASP A 126 -15.86 -5.72 -6.16
CA ASP A 126 -17.06 -5.12 -6.73
C ASP A 126 -16.86 -4.62 -8.18
N LYS A 127 -15.75 -3.96 -8.47
CA LYS A 127 -15.52 -3.27 -9.74
C LYS A 127 -14.72 -4.10 -10.75
N MET A 128 -14.97 -3.85 -12.04
CA MET A 128 -14.25 -4.46 -13.15
C MET A 128 -12.81 -3.92 -13.26
N ILE A 129 -12.64 -2.61 -13.06
CA ILE A 129 -11.32 -1.95 -13.13
C ILE A 129 -11.10 -1.15 -11.85
N VAL A 130 -9.97 -1.38 -11.19
CA VAL A 130 -9.59 -0.66 -9.96
C VAL A 130 -8.20 -0.06 -10.10
N PHE A 131 -8.11 1.22 -9.82
CA PHE A 131 -6.84 1.92 -9.69
C PHE A 131 -6.49 2.05 -8.21
N GLY A 132 -5.41 1.38 -7.79
CA GLY A 132 -4.84 1.50 -6.45
C GLY A 132 -3.62 2.42 -6.48
N VAL A 133 -3.78 3.66 -6.04
CA VAL A 133 -2.74 4.69 -6.12
C VAL A 133 -2.30 5.11 -4.72
N GLY A 134 -0.99 5.13 -4.47
CA GLY A 134 -0.45 5.56 -3.19
C GLY A 134 1.02 5.21 -2.99
N PRO A 135 1.60 5.58 -1.85
CA PRO A 135 3.02 5.39 -1.58
C PRO A 135 3.47 3.93 -1.62
N ALA A 136 4.76 3.73 -1.83
CA ALA A 136 5.35 2.39 -1.73
C ALA A 136 5.19 1.81 -0.30
N GLY A 137 4.94 0.50 -0.22
CA GLY A 137 4.75 -0.20 1.05
C GLY A 137 3.31 -0.19 1.60
N THR A 138 2.34 0.35 0.86
CA THR A 138 0.91 0.28 1.20
C THR A 138 0.24 -1.05 0.79
N GLY A 139 1.00 -2.02 0.25
CA GLY A 139 0.51 -3.35 -0.09
C GLY A 139 -0.31 -3.45 -1.38
N LYS A 140 -0.37 -2.41 -2.22
CA LYS A 140 -1.16 -2.36 -3.47
C LYS A 140 -0.99 -3.60 -4.34
N THR A 141 0.22 -3.82 -4.78
CA THR A 141 0.57 -4.92 -5.70
C THR A 141 0.39 -6.28 -5.03
N TYR A 142 0.78 -6.40 -3.75
CA TYR A 142 0.65 -7.63 -2.99
C TYR A 142 -0.81 -8.06 -2.78
N LEU A 143 -1.70 -7.13 -2.40
CA LEU A 143 -3.12 -7.39 -2.25
C LEU A 143 -3.80 -7.67 -3.59
N ALA A 144 -3.43 -6.96 -4.66
CA ALA A 144 -3.91 -7.24 -6.01
C ALA A 144 -3.55 -8.68 -6.44
N MET A 145 -2.32 -9.13 -6.18
CA MET A 145 -1.91 -10.51 -6.48
C MET A 145 -2.65 -11.53 -5.62
N ALA A 146 -2.86 -11.24 -4.34
CA ALA A 146 -3.65 -12.11 -3.46
C ALA A 146 -5.09 -12.27 -3.97
N MET A 147 -5.70 -11.18 -4.43
CA MET A 147 -7.03 -11.18 -5.05
C MET A 147 -7.06 -11.97 -6.38
N ALA A 148 -6.03 -11.79 -7.22
CA ALA A 148 -5.91 -12.51 -8.47
C ALA A 148 -5.78 -14.03 -8.26
N ILE A 149 -4.95 -14.45 -7.31
CA ILE A 149 -4.78 -15.86 -6.97
C ILE A 149 -6.07 -16.44 -6.37
N ASN A 150 -6.78 -15.67 -5.57
CA ASN A 150 -8.07 -16.09 -5.01
C ASN A 150 -9.11 -16.29 -6.13
N ALA A 151 -9.26 -15.32 -7.02
CA ALA A 151 -10.18 -15.40 -8.16
C ALA A 151 -9.83 -16.59 -9.09
N PHE A 152 -8.54 -16.83 -9.33
CA PHE A 152 -8.04 -17.96 -10.12
C PHE A 152 -8.34 -19.30 -9.46
N LYS A 153 -8.09 -19.45 -8.15
CA LYS A 153 -8.41 -20.67 -7.39
C LYS A 153 -9.90 -20.97 -7.34
N ASN A 154 -10.73 -19.95 -7.33
CA ASN A 154 -12.20 -20.06 -7.33
C ASN A 154 -12.79 -20.24 -8.74
N ASN A 155 -11.95 -20.33 -9.79
CA ASN A 155 -12.37 -20.39 -11.20
C ASN A 155 -13.24 -19.20 -11.67
N GLU A 156 -13.08 -18.04 -11.02
CA GLU A 156 -13.72 -16.77 -11.44
C GLU A 156 -13.03 -16.23 -12.71
N VAL A 157 -11.75 -16.55 -12.88
CA VAL A 157 -10.94 -16.24 -14.06
C VAL A 157 -10.11 -17.45 -14.48
N ASN A 158 -9.77 -17.53 -15.76
CA ASN A 158 -8.99 -18.64 -16.32
C ASN A 158 -7.49 -18.35 -16.36
N LYS A 159 -7.10 -17.08 -16.24
CA LYS A 159 -5.70 -16.66 -16.34
C LYS A 159 -5.40 -15.53 -15.35
N ILE A 160 -4.13 -15.45 -14.97
CA ILE A 160 -3.55 -14.28 -14.30
C ILE A 160 -2.51 -13.68 -15.24
N ILE A 161 -2.62 -12.39 -15.52
CA ILE A 161 -1.68 -11.64 -16.36
C ILE A 161 -1.09 -10.50 -15.53
N LEU A 162 0.21 -10.56 -15.30
CA LEU A 162 0.95 -9.52 -14.62
C LEU A 162 1.80 -8.77 -15.63
N THR A 163 1.62 -7.47 -15.67
CA THR A 163 2.36 -6.64 -16.60
C THR A 163 2.91 -5.39 -15.92
N ARG A 164 4.06 -4.93 -16.41
CA ARG A 164 4.76 -3.76 -15.91
C ARG A 164 5.33 -2.98 -17.09
N PRO A 165 5.29 -1.64 -17.10
CA PRO A 165 6.03 -0.88 -18.09
C PRO A 165 7.52 -1.18 -17.90
N ALA A 166 8.16 -1.68 -18.97
CA ALA A 166 9.61 -1.76 -19.00
C ALA A 166 10.13 -0.35 -19.27
N ILE A 167 10.49 0.37 -18.22
CA ILE A 167 11.18 1.65 -18.34
C ILE A 167 12.63 1.42 -17.97
N GLU A 168 13.43 1.81 -18.87
CA GLU A 168 14.81 2.11 -18.61
C GLU A 168 14.91 3.46 -17.90
N ALA A 169 15.34 3.46 -16.66
CA ALA A 169 15.81 4.66 -15.99
C ALA A 169 17.08 5.17 -16.71
N GLY A 170 16.91 5.80 -17.90
CA GLY A 170 18.03 6.33 -18.68
C GLY A 170 18.86 5.30 -19.44
N GLU A 171 18.63 4.00 -19.28
CA GLU A 171 19.32 2.95 -20.03
C GLU A 171 18.47 2.49 -21.22
N LYS A 172 19.01 2.54 -22.42
CA LYS A 172 18.36 1.96 -23.59
C LYS A 172 18.46 0.42 -23.47
N LEU A 173 17.33 -0.32 -23.45
CA LEU A 173 17.28 -1.80 -23.47
C LEU A 173 18.26 -2.42 -24.48
N GLY A 174 18.67 -1.67 -25.46
CA GLY A 174 19.69 -2.05 -26.44
C GLY A 174 21.10 -2.23 -25.91
N LEU A 175 21.44 -1.73 -24.71
CA LEU A 175 22.82 -1.78 -24.18
C LEU A 175 23.07 -2.97 -23.23
N LEU A 176 22.04 -3.66 -22.77
CA LEU A 176 22.22 -4.87 -21.95
C LEU A 176 22.47 -6.10 -22.85
N PRO A 177 23.45 -6.96 -22.53
CA PRO A 177 23.68 -8.20 -23.25
C PRO A 177 22.55 -9.20 -22.96
N GLY A 178 22.13 -9.99 -23.96
CA GLY A 178 21.09 -11.00 -23.86
C GLY A 178 19.85 -10.74 -24.72
N ASP A 179 18.94 -11.70 -24.73
CA ASP A 179 17.63 -11.55 -25.37
C ASP A 179 16.71 -10.58 -24.61
N LEU A 180 15.64 -10.15 -25.25
CA LEU A 180 14.73 -9.16 -24.67
C LEU A 180 14.11 -9.64 -23.35
N GLN A 181 13.90 -10.95 -23.21
CA GLN A 181 13.29 -11.58 -22.04
C GLN A 181 14.25 -11.52 -20.84
N SER A 182 15.51 -11.87 -21.01
CA SER A 182 16.52 -11.79 -19.94
C SER A 182 16.80 -10.36 -19.46
N LYS A 183 16.60 -9.37 -20.33
CA LYS A 183 16.76 -7.95 -20.00
C LYS A 183 15.60 -7.40 -19.15
N VAL A 184 14.40 -7.94 -19.31
CA VAL A 184 13.19 -7.48 -18.60
C VAL A 184 12.97 -8.24 -17.29
N ASP A 185 13.52 -9.46 -17.18
CA ASP A 185 13.33 -10.34 -16.03
C ASP A 185 13.66 -9.70 -14.66
N PRO A 186 14.73 -8.90 -14.49
CA PRO A 186 15.02 -8.22 -13.23
C PRO A 186 13.90 -7.28 -12.77
N TYR A 187 13.22 -6.63 -13.71
CA TYR A 187 12.10 -5.71 -13.39
C TYR A 187 10.82 -6.45 -12.99
N LEU A 188 10.68 -7.70 -13.40
CA LEU A 188 9.54 -8.55 -13.08
C LEU A 188 9.75 -9.39 -11.81
N ARG A 189 10.98 -9.47 -11.32
CA ARG A 189 11.35 -10.31 -10.17
C ARG A 189 10.53 -10.05 -8.90
N PRO A 190 10.21 -8.80 -8.52
CA PRO A 190 9.34 -8.55 -7.37
C PRO A 190 7.93 -9.16 -7.50
N LEU A 191 7.44 -9.31 -8.73
CA LEU A 191 6.16 -9.96 -9.00
C LEU A 191 6.26 -11.47 -8.81
N TYR A 192 7.35 -12.09 -9.27
CA TYR A 192 7.61 -13.52 -9.04
C TYR A 192 7.73 -13.85 -7.55
N ASP A 193 8.48 -13.03 -6.79
CA ASP A 193 8.69 -13.25 -5.36
C ASP A 193 7.37 -13.25 -4.57
N ALA A 194 6.46 -12.33 -4.90
CA ALA A 194 5.15 -12.27 -4.27
C ALA A 194 4.26 -13.47 -4.66
N LEU A 195 4.28 -13.89 -5.93
CA LEU A 195 3.56 -15.08 -6.38
C LEU A 195 4.09 -16.35 -5.70
N PHE A 196 5.40 -16.50 -5.60
CA PHE A 196 6.03 -17.62 -4.89
C PHE A 196 5.63 -17.66 -3.42
N GLN A 197 5.58 -16.52 -2.77
CA GLN A 197 5.15 -16.43 -1.37
C GLN A 197 3.69 -16.87 -1.16
N ILE A 198 2.80 -16.54 -2.10
CA ILE A 198 1.37 -16.79 -1.95
C ILE A 198 1.01 -18.20 -2.41
N MET A 199 1.45 -18.64 -3.58
CA MET A 199 1.01 -19.91 -4.18
C MET A 199 2.06 -21.03 -4.18
N GLY A 200 3.31 -20.71 -3.86
CA GLY A 200 4.44 -21.62 -3.91
C GLY A 200 5.09 -21.71 -5.29
N ALA A 201 6.40 -21.98 -5.31
CA ALA A 201 7.18 -22.01 -6.55
C ALA A 201 6.73 -23.13 -7.52
N GLU A 202 6.43 -24.31 -7.00
CA GLU A 202 6.00 -25.46 -7.81
C GLU A 202 4.67 -25.17 -8.52
N SER A 203 3.65 -24.71 -7.79
CA SER A 203 2.35 -24.37 -8.37
C SER A 203 2.47 -23.20 -9.36
N PHE A 204 3.29 -22.20 -9.05
CA PHE A 204 3.53 -21.08 -9.96
C PHE A 204 4.17 -21.55 -11.28
N ASN A 205 5.27 -22.30 -11.21
CA ASN A 205 5.98 -22.79 -12.41
C ASN A 205 5.07 -23.66 -13.27
N ALA A 206 4.32 -24.58 -12.67
CA ALA A 206 3.37 -25.43 -13.40
C ALA A 206 2.28 -24.64 -14.12
N ASN A 207 1.78 -23.53 -13.53
CA ASN A 207 0.78 -22.66 -14.15
C ASN A 207 1.40 -21.74 -15.22
N MET A 208 2.65 -21.32 -15.06
CA MET A 208 3.40 -20.59 -16.08
C MET A 208 3.62 -21.46 -17.34
N GLU A 209 4.07 -22.71 -17.18
CA GLU A 209 4.27 -23.66 -18.28
C GLU A 209 2.98 -23.93 -19.04
N LYS A 210 1.84 -24.00 -18.34
CA LYS A 210 0.51 -24.13 -18.95
C LYS A 210 -0.02 -22.84 -19.58
N GLY A 211 0.67 -21.71 -19.43
CA GLY A 211 0.23 -20.42 -19.90
C GLY A 211 -1.02 -19.86 -19.16
N LEU A 212 -1.28 -20.37 -17.95
CA LEU A 212 -2.38 -19.91 -17.07
C LEU A 212 -1.95 -18.71 -16.22
N ILE A 213 -0.66 -18.57 -15.98
CA ILE A 213 -0.07 -17.36 -15.39
C ILE A 213 0.93 -16.81 -16.41
N GLU A 214 0.85 -15.53 -16.66
CA GLU A 214 1.74 -14.81 -17.58
C GLU A 214 2.32 -13.60 -16.87
N VAL A 215 3.63 -13.44 -16.92
CA VAL A 215 4.33 -12.24 -16.44
C VAL A 215 5.11 -11.67 -17.61
N ALA A 216 4.70 -10.50 -18.09
CA ALA A 216 5.23 -9.95 -19.33
C ALA A 216 5.29 -8.41 -19.32
N PRO A 217 6.21 -7.80 -20.09
CA PRO A 217 6.22 -6.36 -20.29
C PRO A 217 4.92 -5.84 -20.89
N LEU A 218 4.52 -4.61 -20.52
CA LEU A 218 3.31 -3.97 -21.03
C LEU A 218 3.23 -3.91 -22.56
N ALA A 219 4.37 -3.78 -23.22
CA ALA A 219 4.44 -3.76 -24.70
C ALA A 219 3.88 -5.04 -25.35
N TYR A 220 3.94 -6.19 -24.65
CA TYR A 220 3.45 -7.48 -25.15
C TYR A 220 1.92 -7.62 -25.09
N MET A 221 1.24 -6.67 -24.48
CA MET A 221 -0.23 -6.61 -24.47
C MET A 221 -0.79 -6.03 -25.77
N ARG A 222 0.04 -5.40 -26.58
CA ARG A 222 -0.41 -4.75 -27.83
C ARG A 222 -0.95 -5.78 -28.83
N GLY A 223 -2.14 -5.47 -29.40
CA GLY A 223 -2.78 -6.32 -30.42
C GLY A 223 -3.50 -7.55 -29.86
N ARG A 224 -3.55 -7.71 -28.55
CA ARG A 224 -4.24 -8.82 -27.86
C ARG A 224 -5.62 -8.39 -27.39
N THR A 225 -6.49 -9.36 -27.17
CA THR A 225 -7.71 -9.23 -26.35
C THR A 225 -7.55 -10.16 -25.15
N LEU A 226 -7.74 -9.63 -23.95
CA LEU A 226 -7.47 -10.32 -22.68
C LEU A 226 -8.82 -10.70 -22.07
N ASP A 227 -9.35 -11.87 -22.44
CA ASP A 227 -10.61 -12.39 -21.95
C ASP A 227 -10.42 -13.33 -20.75
N ASN A 228 -11.42 -13.36 -19.86
CA ASN A 228 -11.50 -14.26 -18.70
C ASN A 228 -10.20 -14.27 -17.87
N ALA A 229 -9.61 -13.11 -17.67
CA ALA A 229 -8.32 -12.96 -17.02
C ALA A 229 -8.37 -11.96 -15.86
N PHE A 230 -7.60 -12.22 -14.80
CA PHE A 230 -7.27 -11.22 -13.82
C PHE A 230 -5.96 -10.56 -14.21
N ILE A 231 -6.01 -9.27 -14.51
CA ILE A 231 -4.89 -8.54 -15.11
C ILE A 231 -4.40 -7.49 -14.11
N ILE A 232 -3.10 -7.48 -13.84
CA ILE A 232 -2.47 -6.48 -12.97
C ILE A 232 -1.45 -5.69 -13.79
N LEU A 233 -1.65 -4.38 -13.88
CA LEU A 233 -0.64 -3.44 -14.37
C LEU A 233 0.03 -2.76 -13.18
N ASP A 234 1.27 -3.15 -12.91
CA ASP A 234 2.06 -2.60 -11.81
C ASP A 234 2.96 -1.44 -12.29
N GLU A 235 3.34 -0.53 -11.37
CA GLU A 235 4.15 0.68 -11.64
C GLU A 235 3.58 1.55 -12.77
N ALA A 236 2.27 1.68 -12.81
CA ALA A 236 1.55 2.35 -13.88
C ALA A 236 1.84 3.85 -14.00
N GLN A 237 2.42 4.51 -12.98
CA GLN A 237 2.89 5.89 -13.07
C GLN A 237 3.97 6.07 -14.14
N ASN A 238 4.63 4.98 -14.50
CA ASN A 238 5.68 4.92 -15.49
C ASN A 238 5.17 4.59 -16.90
N THR A 239 3.86 4.59 -17.14
CA THR A 239 3.27 4.51 -18.47
C THR A 239 3.12 5.89 -19.09
N THR A 240 3.21 5.97 -20.42
CA THR A 240 2.73 7.12 -21.18
C THR A 240 1.20 7.06 -21.35
N PRO A 241 0.51 8.18 -21.67
CA PRO A 241 -0.93 8.17 -21.93
C PRO A 241 -1.32 7.21 -23.07
N ALA A 242 -0.48 7.07 -24.09
CA ALA A 242 -0.70 6.15 -25.20
C ALA A 242 -0.60 4.69 -24.76
N GLN A 243 0.36 4.34 -23.90
CA GLN A 243 0.51 2.98 -23.34
C GLN A 243 -0.67 2.64 -22.42
N MET A 244 -1.08 3.54 -21.54
CA MET A 244 -2.23 3.34 -20.66
C MET A 244 -3.51 3.12 -21.49
N LYS A 245 -3.79 3.97 -22.48
CA LYS A 245 -4.94 3.79 -23.38
C LYS A 245 -4.86 2.48 -24.13
N MET A 246 -3.68 2.13 -24.66
CA MET A 246 -3.46 0.85 -25.35
C MET A 246 -3.81 -0.32 -24.43
N PHE A 247 -3.34 -0.31 -23.19
CA PHE A 247 -3.60 -1.37 -22.20
C PHE A 247 -5.09 -1.50 -21.87
N LEU A 248 -5.74 -0.41 -21.47
CA LEU A 248 -7.15 -0.42 -21.07
C LEU A 248 -8.09 -0.86 -22.19
N THR A 249 -7.70 -0.65 -23.45
CA THR A 249 -8.47 -1.11 -24.61
C THR A 249 -8.21 -2.58 -25.00
N ARG A 250 -7.40 -3.32 -24.22
CA ARG A 250 -7.15 -4.77 -24.39
C ARG A 250 -8.07 -5.64 -23.55
N ILE A 251 -8.76 -5.03 -22.60
CA ILE A 251 -9.62 -5.74 -21.66
C ILE A 251 -10.79 -6.36 -22.37
N GLY A 252 -10.94 -7.66 -22.24
CA GLY A 252 -12.01 -8.44 -22.84
C GLY A 252 -13.09 -8.85 -21.82
N PHE A 253 -14.01 -9.67 -22.28
CA PHE A 253 -15.12 -10.13 -21.46
C PHE A 253 -14.67 -11.05 -20.32
N GLY A 254 -15.35 -10.98 -19.18
CA GLY A 254 -15.05 -11.82 -18.02
C GLY A 254 -13.71 -11.50 -17.33
N SER A 255 -13.10 -10.37 -17.68
CA SER A 255 -11.81 -9.97 -17.09
C SER A 255 -11.97 -8.93 -15.99
N LYS A 256 -11.07 -8.97 -15.03
CA LYS A 256 -10.92 -8.00 -13.94
C LYS A 256 -9.52 -7.37 -14.01
N VAL A 257 -9.44 -6.07 -13.79
CA VAL A 257 -8.18 -5.32 -13.94
C VAL A 257 -7.87 -4.52 -12.69
N VAL A 258 -6.64 -4.63 -12.24
CA VAL A 258 -6.09 -3.79 -11.17
C VAL A 258 -4.87 -3.05 -11.69
N VAL A 259 -4.90 -1.73 -11.58
CA VAL A 259 -3.81 -0.84 -11.95
C VAL A 259 -3.19 -0.29 -10.67
N THR A 260 -1.92 -0.57 -10.40
CA THR A 260 -1.21 -0.07 -9.23
C THR A 260 -0.16 0.97 -9.61
N GLY A 261 0.05 1.95 -8.76
CA GLY A 261 1.07 2.97 -9.00
C GLY A 261 1.32 3.91 -7.83
N ASP A 262 2.46 4.58 -7.91
CA ASP A 262 2.88 5.62 -6.97
C ASP A 262 3.23 6.90 -7.74
N MET A 263 2.40 7.93 -7.61
CA MET A 263 2.59 9.19 -8.34
C MET A 263 3.87 9.94 -7.93
N THR A 264 4.45 9.59 -6.79
CA THR A 264 5.70 10.21 -6.29
C THR A 264 6.95 9.57 -6.89
N GLN A 265 6.85 8.33 -7.40
CA GLN A 265 7.96 7.54 -7.95
C GLN A 265 7.89 7.47 -9.48
N LYS A 266 7.88 8.62 -10.13
CA LYS A 266 7.80 8.72 -11.57
C LYS A 266 9.21 8.74 -12.19
N ASP A 267 9.55 7.72 -12.97
CA ASP A 267 10.84 7.57 -13.69
C ASP A 267 10.77 8.06 -15.14
N LEU A 268 9.64 8.57 -15.59
CA LEU A 268 9.48 9.16 -16.92
C LEU A 268 10.32 10.43 -17.09
N PRO A 269 10.75 10.76 -18.31
CA PRO A 269 11.40 12.05 -18.60
C PRO A 269 10.57 13.23 -18.06
N ARG A 270 11.26 14.30 -17.63
CA ARG A 270 10.64 15.44 -16.90
C ARG A 270 9.43 16.05 -17.60
N ASP A 271 9.42 16.08 -18.94
CA ASP A 271 8.35 16.66 -19.74
C ASP A 271 7.26 15.66 -20.16
N THR A 272 7.34 14.43 -19.70
CA THR A 272 6.37 13.39 -20.06
C THR A 272 5.28 13.27 -18.98
N VAL A 273 4.02 13.43 -19.39
CA VAL A 273 2.87 13.23 -18.50
C VAL A 273 2.65 11.73 -18.28
N SER A 274 2.39 11.35 -17.03
CA SER A 274 2.08 9.95 -16.69
C SER A 274 0.71 9.53 -17.24
N GLY A 275 0.66 8.33 -17.84
CA GLY A 275 -0.58 7.71 -18.28
C GLY A 275 -1.54 7.43 -17.12
N LEU A 276 -1.02 7.11 -15.94
CA LEU A 276 -1.82 6.94 -14.72
C LEU A 276 -2.49 8.26 -14.32
N GLU A 277 -1.77 9.37 -14.39
CA GLU A 277 -2.32 10.70 -14.07
C GLU A 277 -3.45 11.09 -15.04
N VAL A 278 -3.24 10.85 -16.33
CA VAL A 278 -4.27 11.13 -17.36
C VAL A 278 -5.48 10.21 -17.17
N ALA A 279 -5.27 8.92 -16.94
CA ALA A 279 -6.35 7.96 -16.73
C ALA A 279 -7.22 8.35 -15.52
N THR A 280 -6.61 8.73 -14.41
CA THR A 280 -7.33 9.18 -13.20
C THR A 280 -8.23 10.40 -13.50
N LYS A 281 -7.79 11.33 -14.33
CA LYS A 281 -8.59 12.51 -14.71
C LYS A 281 -9.72 12.17 -15.69
N VAL A 282 -9.42 11.35 -16.70
CA VAL A 282 -10.35 11.09 -17.81
C VAL A 282 -11.44 10.08 -17.43
N LEU A 283 -11.06 9.07 -16.63
CA LEU A 283 -11.96 7.95 -16.29
C LEU A 283 -12.70 8.11 -14.96
N SER A 284 -12.48 9.20 -14.23
CA SER A 284 -13.09 9.44 -12.91
C SER A 284 -14.63 9.45 -12.88
N LYS A 285 -15.28 9.59 -14.05
CA LYS A 285 -16.75 9.62 -14.19
C LYS A 285 -17.34 8.28 -14.67
N VAL A 286 -16.51 7.26 -14.87
CA VAL A 286 -16.95 5.94 -15.31
C VAL A 286 -17.27 5.10 -14.08
N GLU A 287 -18.53 4.77 -13.86
CA GLU A 287 -19.02 4.14 -12.62
C GLU A 287 -18.44 2.72 -12.36
N GLU A 288 -18.10 2.02 -13.42
CA GLU A 288 -17.50 0.67 -13.35
C GLU A 288 -16.02 0.67 -12.95
N ILE A 289 -15.43 1.87 -12.85
CA ILE A 289 -14.01 2.06 -12.50
C ILE A 289 -13.90 2.68 -11.11
N ALA A 290 -13.14 2.05 -10.22
CA ALA A 290 -12.84 2.60 -8.91
C ALA A 290 -11.42 3.19 -8.86
N PHE A 291 -11.28 4.30 -8.14
CA PHE A 291 -9.99 4.94 -7.84
C PHE A 291 -9.80 4.98 -6.33
N ILE A 292 -8.94 4.12 -5.82
CA ILE A 292 -8.65 4.02 -4.39
C ILE A 292 -7.31 4.68 -4.10
N LYS A 293 -7.34 5.66 -3.21
CA LYS A 293 -6.15 6.40 -2.80
C LYS A 293 -5.64 5.90 -1.45
N LEU A 294 -4.58 5.13 -1.48
CA LEU A 294 -3.83 4.73 -0.29
C LEU A 294 -2.88 5.86 0.15
N THR A 295 -2.67 6.00 1.44
CA THR A 295 -1.92 7.10 2.04
C THR A 295 -0.75 6.58 2.88
N ASN A 296 0.05 7.47 3.45
CA ASN A 296 1.11 7.10 4.39
C ASN A 296 0.59 6.33 5.62
N LYS A 297 -0.70 6.47 5.96
CA LYS A 297 -1.35 5.72 7.05
C LYS A 297 -1.51 4.23 6.72
N ASP A 298 -1.52 3.90 5.43
CA ASP A 298 -1.67 2.53 4.93
C ASP A 298 -0.32 1.83 4.73
N VAL A 299 0.81 2.51 5.03
CA VAL A 299 2.15 1.94 4.89
C VAL A 299 2.42 0.88 5.96
N VAL A 300 2.59 -0.34 5.51
CA VAL A 300 2.91 -1.51 6.34
C VAL A 300 4.39 -1.85 6.17
N ARG A 301 5.24 -1.26 7.01
CA ARG A 301 6.71 -1.44 6.95
C ARG A 301 7.30 -1.61 8.35
N HIS A 302 8.47 -2.22 8.39
CA HIS A 302 9.25 -2.31 9.62
C HIS A 302 9.51 -0.89 10.18
N PRO A 303 9.35 -0.64 11.51
CA PRO A 303 9.48 0.70 12.09
C PRO A 303 10.81 1.39 11.79
N LEU A 304 11.92 0.63 11.74
CA LEU A 304 13.22 1.18 11.36
C LEU A 304 13.23 1.68 9.91
N VAL A 305 12.60 0.95 8.99
CA VAL A 305 12.53 1.36 7.57
C VAL A 305 11.70 2.62 7.42
N GLN A 306 10.61 2.78 8.18
CA GLN A 306 9.83 4.04 8.21
C GLN A 306 10.69 5.22 8.66
N LYS A 307 11.52 5.04 9.72
CA LYS A 307 12.44 6.08 10.20
C LYS A 307 13.50 6.43 9.16
N ILE A 308 14.03 5.44 8.44
CA ILE A 308 15.01 5.65 7.36
C ILE A 308 14.36 6.48 6.25
N VAL A 309 13.19 6.08 5.75
CA VAL A 309 12.49 6.80 4.68
C VAL A 309 12.23 8.25 5.09
N LYS A 310 11.69 8.46 6.31
CA LYS A 310 11.43 9.81 6.80
C LYS A 310 12.69 10.66 6.89
N ALA A 311 13.83 10.08 7.32
CA ALA A 311 15.10 10.82 7.39
C ALA A 311 15.58 11.27 5.99
N TYR A 312 15.37 10.45 4.96
CA TYR A 312 15.70 10.83 3.57
C TYR A 312 14.73 11.89 3.03
N GLU A 313 13.43 11.76 3.27
CA GLU A 313 12.43 12.77 2.89
C GLU A 313 12.75 14.14 3.51
N ASP A 314 13.04 14.17 4.81
CA ASP A 314 13.44 15.39 5.53
C ASP A 314 14.72 16.02 4.94
N TYR A 315 15.69 15.19 4.53
CA TYR A 315 16.92 15.64 3.89
C TYR A 315 16.64 16.27 2.50
N GLU A 316 15.85 15.60 1.67
CA GLU A 316 15.47 16.07 0.33
C GLU A 316 14.66 17.37 0.39
N GLU A 317 13.70 17.48 1.31
CA GLU A 317 12.96 18.71 1.55
C GLU A 317 13.88 19.87 1.96
N ASN A 318 14.85 19.61 2.85
CA ASN A 318 15.80 20.62 3.28
C ASN A 318 16.69 21.07 2.12
N GLN A 319 17.12 20.16 1.25
CA GLN A 319 17.86 20.48 0.03
C GLN A 319 17.04 21.34 -0.93
N ALA A 320 15.78 20.95 -1.19
CA ALA A 320 14.89 21.70 -2.06
C ALA A 320 14.61 23.12 -1.52
N LYS A 321 14.40 23.26 -0.21
CA LYS A 321 14.26 24.57 0.45
C LYS A 321 15.54 25.41 0.32
N ALA A 322 16.70 24.80 0.48
CA ALA A 322 18.00 25.48 0.32
C ALA A 322 18.26 25.93 -1.13
N ALA A 323 17.91 25.09 -2.11
CA ALA A 323 18.01 25.42 -3.54
C ALA A 323 17.13 26.62 -3.91
N LYS A 324 15.84 26.60 -3.50
CA LYS A 324 14.91 27.72 -3.72
C LYS A 324 15.40 29.03 -3.08
N ARG A 325 16.01 28.97 -1.88
CA ARG A 325 16.60 30.15 -1.24
C ARG A 325 17.81 30.70 -1.98
N ARG A 326 18.64 29.83 -2.59
CA ARG A 326 19.79 30.23 -3.42
C ARG A 326 19.32 30.89 -4.71
N GLU A 327 18.29 30.37 -5.37
CA GLU A 327 17.72 30.98 -6.58
C GLU A 327 17.08 32.33 -6.29
N ALA A 328 16.31 32.46 -5.21
CA ALA A 328 15.73 33.73 -4.80
C ALA A 328 16.79 34.79 -4.49
N ARG A 329 17.94 34.42 -3.90
CA ARG A 329 19.06 35.34 -3.64
C ARG A 329 19.78 35.77 -4.95
N LYS A 330 19.93 34.87 -5.92
CA LYS A 330 20.49 35.20 -7.23
C LYS A 330 19.59 36.15 -8.02
N GLY A 331 18.27 35.93 -8.00
CA GLY A 331 17.28 36.82 -8.64
C GLY A 331 17.28 38.27 -8.06
N SER A 332 17.46 38.38 -6.74
CA SER A 332 17.52 39.69 -6.09
C SER A 332 18.83 40.45 -6.36
N GLN A 333 19.93 39.76 -6.63
CA GLN A 333 21.21 40.40 -7.01
C GLN A 333 21.25 40.88 -8.46
N THR A 334 20.59 40.14 -9.39
CA THR A 334 20.48 40.55 -10.80
C THR A 334 19.53 41.74 -10.96
N GLY A 335 18.46 41.85 -10.17
CA GLY A 335 17.59 43.04 -10.16
C GLY A 335 18.27 44.32 -9.66
N ARG A 336 19.17 44.20 -8.67
CA ARG A 336 19.95 45.37 -8.16
C ARG A 336 21.04 45.86 -9.12
N ARG A 337 21.56 45.03 -10.02
CA ARG A 337 22.55 45.42 -11.01
C ARG A 337 21.94 46.16 -12.21
N LYS A 338 20.68 45.87 -12.62
CA LYS A 338 20.01 46.58 -13.72
C LYS A 338 19.66 48.04 -13.38
N ASN A 339 19.34 48.34 -12.12
CA ASN A 339 18.99 49.71 -11.70
C ASN A 339 20.21 50.64 -11.46
N ARG A 340 21.43 50.23 -11.78
CA ARG A 340 22.65 51.02 -11.55
C ARG A 340 23.25 51.59 -12.83
N TYR A 341 22.62 51.39 -13.98
CA TYR A 341 23.09 51.89 -15.29
C TYR A 341 22.11 52.82 -16.00
N ASP A 342 21.03 53.24 -15.36
CA ASP A 342 20.11 54.25 -15.87
C ASP A 342 20.22 55.53 -15.03
N TYR A 343 21.38 56.22 -15.14
CA TYR A 343 21.56 57.65 -14.82
C TYR A 343 22.70 58.21 -15.69
#